data_88dc42cb8ad92168baa67ff11d26de87
#
_entry.id   88dc42cb8ad92168baa67ff11d26de87
#
_cell.length_a   1.000
_cell.length_b   1.000
_cell.length_c   1.000
_cell.angle_alpha   90.00
_cell.angle_beta   90.00
_cell.angle_gamma   90.00
#
_symmetry.space_group_name_H-M   'P 1'
#
loop_
_entity.id
_entity.type
_entity.pdbx_description
1 polymer ?
#
loop_
_entity_poly.entity_id
_entity_poly.type
_entity_poly.pdbx_seq_one_letter_code
_entity_poly.pdbx_strand_id
1 'polypeptide(L)'
;MGKTIEITDTNFQEIIGSEKPVLVDFWAEWCGPCRMIGPVVEELAGEYDGKAIIGKINVDENPDLSAKFGVRSIPTLLVFKGGEIVDKQIGAVPKGVLAQKLEAQMA
;
A
#
# COMPACT_ATOMS: atom_id res chain seq x y z
N MET A 1 -5.30 -2.91 -15.20
CA MET A 1 -6.27 -2.42 -14.62
C MET A 1 -6.50 -3.06 -13.45
N GLY A 2 -6.48 -2.56 -12.59
CA GLY A 2 -6.30 -3.23 -11.49
C GLY A 2 -7.36 -3.24 -10.52
N LYS A 3 -7.12 -3.98 -9.50
CA LYS A 3 -7.94 -4.03 -8.33
C LYS A 3 -7.41 -3.09 -7.27
N THR A 4 -6.34 -2.33 -7.58
CA THR A 4 -5.82 -1.36 -6.63
C THR A 4 -6.80 -0.21 -6.47
N ILE A 5 -6.87 0.30 -5.23
CA ILE A 5 -7.74 1.42 -4.89
C ILE A 5 -6.89 2.67 -4.75
N GLU A 6 -7.36 3.77 -5.31
CA GLU A 6 -6.69 5.05 -5.09
C GLU A 6 -7.09 5.57 -3.72
N ILE A 7 -6.11 5.74 -2.83
CA ILE A 7 -6.34 6.22 -1.48
C ILE A 7 -5.96 7.69 -1.41
N THR A 8 -6.86 8.49 -0.84
CA THR A 8 -6.69 9.94 -0.76
C THR A 8 -6.98 10.40 0.67
N ASP A 9 -6.77 11.70 0.90
CA ASP A 9 -7.07 12.31 2.19
C ASP A 9 -8.53 12.09 2.61
N THR A 10 -9.43 11.90 1.64
CA THR A 10 -10.85 11.79 1.95
C THR A 10 -11.33 10.38 2.24
N ASN A 11 -10.63 9.35 1.74
CA ASN A 11 -11.12 7.98 1.89
C ASN A 11 -10.21 7.07 2.73
N PHE A 12 -9.04 7.55 3.17
CA PHE A 12 -8.09 6.64 3.80
C PHE A 12 -8.59 6.07 5.13
N GLN A 13 -9.31 6.86 5.92
CA GLN A 13 -9.81 6.39 7.21
C GLN A 13 -10.71 5.18 7.05
N GLU A 14 -11.62 5.27 6.09
CA GLU A 14 -12.55 4.17 5.82
C GLU A 14 -11.81 2.93 5.34
N ILE A 15 -10.85 3.13 4.45
CA ILE A 15 -10.12 2.00 3.85
C ILE A 15 -9.25 1.29 4.87
N ILE A 16 -8.43 2.04 5.63
CA ILE A 16 -7.52 1.40 6.58
C ILE A 16 -8.25 0.80 7.78
N GLY A 17 -9.50 1.22 8.02
CA GLY A 17 -10.32 0.68 9.09
C GLY A 17 -10.94 -0.66 8.78
N SER A 18 -10.71 -1.20 7.58
CA SER A 18 -11.25 -2.48 7.18
C SER A 18 -10.76 -3.61 8.10
N GLU A 19 -11.57 -4.65 8.25
CA GLU A 19 -11.15 -5.85 8.98
C GLU A 19 -10.14 -6.67 8.18
N LYS A 20 -10.10 -6.49 6.87
CA LYS A 20 -9.12 -7.16 6.02
C LYS A 20 -7.78 -6.45 6.13
N PRO A 21 -6.67 -7.15 5.91
CA PRO A 21 -5.37 -6.48 5.81
C PRO A 21 -5.38 -5.49 4.64
N VAL A 22 -4.71 -4.36 4.82
CA VAL A 22 -4.63 -3.33 3.80
C VAL A 22 -3.15 -3.05 3.52
N LEU A 23 -2.74 -3.20 2.27
CA LEU A 23 -1.39 -2.83 1.82
C LEU A 23 -1.50 -1.49 1.12
N VAL A 24 -0.72 -0.52 1.56
CA VAL A 24 -0.73 0.83 1.00
C VAL A 24 0.63 1.16 0.42
N ASP A 25 0.65 1.50 -0.88
CA ASP A 25 1.86 1.85 -1.62
C ASP A 25 1.93 3.37 -1.78
N PHE A 26 2.88 4.01 -1.09
CA PHE A 26 3.15 5.44 -1.25
C PHE A 26 4.11 5.61 -2.43
N TRP A 27 3.69 6.34 -3.47
CA TRP A 27 4.42 6.41 -4.73
C TRP A 27 4.31 7.80 -5.37
N ALA A 28 5.12 8.02 -6.41
CA ALA A 28 5.02 9.22 -7.25
C ALA A 28 5.42 8.84 -8.67
N GLU A 29 4.94 9.61 -9.65
CA GLU A 29 5.23 9.32 -11.05
C GLU A 29 6.70 9.45 -11.38
N TRP A 30 7.40 10.39 -10.78
CA TRP A 30 8.82 10.63 -11.04
C TRP A 30 9.74 9.61 -10.40
N CYS A 31 9.20 8.70 -9.63
CA CYS A 31 9.98 7.76 -8.84
C CYS A 31 10.24 6.48 -9.64
N GLY A 32 11.49 6.25 -10.02
CA GLY A 32 11.87 5.06 -10.77
C GLY A 32 11.56 3.76 -10.09
N PRO A 33 12.02 3.56 -8.82
CA PRO A 33 11.71 2.32 -8.08
C PRO A 33 10.22 2.10 -7.90
N CYS A 34 9.43 3.18 -7.77
CA CYS A 34 7.98 3.05 -7.67
C CYS A 34 7.40 2.43 -8.92
N ARG A 35 7.92 2.80 -10.09
CA ARG A 35 7.45 2.25 -11.36
C ARG A 35 7.83 0.78 -11.52
N MET A 36 8.91 0.36 -10.88
CA MET A 36 9.31 -1.05 -10.91
C MET A 36 8.38 -1.91 -10.07
N ILE A 37 7.93 -1.38 -8.92
CA ILE A 37 7.09 -2.14 -8.02
C ILE A 37 5.60 -2.03 -8.37
N GLY A 38 5.22 -1.03 -9.16
CA GLY A 38 3.82 -0.83 -9.54
C GLY A 38 3.13 -2.07 -10.08
N PRO A 39 3.71 -2.75 -11.09
CA PRO A 39 3.09 -3.97 -11.62
C PRO A 39 2.95 -5.06 -10.57
N VAL A 40 3.89 -5.16 -9.63
CA VAL A 40 3.83 -6.13 -8.54
C VAL A 40 2.64 -5.84 -7.64
N VAL A 41 2.44 -4.56 -7.32
CA VAL A 41 1.31 -4.13 -6.47
C VAL A 41 -0.01 -4.45 -7.17
N GLU A 42 -0.08 -4.22 -8.48
CA GLU A 42 -1.28 -4.56 -9.26
C GLU A 42 -1.55 -6.07 -9.26
N GLU A 43 -0.49 -6.87 -9.40
CA GLU A 43 -0.64 -8.32 -9.34
C GLU A 43 -1.18 -8.78 -7.99
N LEU A 44 -0.63 -8.22 -6.92
CA LEU A 44 -1.09 -8.56 -5.57
C LEU A 44 -2.56 -8.22 -5.39
N ALA A 45 -2.98 -7.07 -5.92
CA ALA A 45 -4.38 -6.66 -5.83
C ALA A 45 -5.31 -7.67 -6.48
N GLY A 46 -4.89 -8.24 -7.62
CA GLY A 46 -5.68 -9.26 -8.29
C GLY A 46 -5.68 -10.58 -7.54
N GLU A 47 -4.49 -11.00 -7.06
CA GLU A 47 -4.34 -12.29 -6.40
C GLU A 47 -5.05 -12.35 -5.06
N TYR A 48 -5.09 -11.24 -4.34
CA TYR A 48 -5.70 -11.21 -3.00
C TYR A 48 -7.05 -10.51 -2.99
N ASP A 49 -7.65 -10.34 -4.15
CA ASP A 49 -8.99 -9.73 -4.25
C ASP A 49 -9.97 -10.49 -3.35
N GLY A 50 -10.67 -9.75 -2.49
CA GLY A 50 -11.58 -10.34 -1.52
C GLY A 50 -10.93 -10.76 -0.20
N LYS A 51 -9.60 -10.90 -0.16
CA LYS A 51 -8.87 -11.32 1.05
C LYS A 51 -8.11 -10.17 1.67
N ALA A 52 -7.70 -9.21 0.89
CA ALA A 52 -6.95 -8.04 1.33
C ALA A 52 -7.30 -6.88 0.43
N ILE A 53 -7.04 -5.67 0.93
CA ILE A 53 -7.24 -4.46 0.15
C ILE A 53 -5.87 -3.93 -0.21
N ILE A 54 -5.66 -3.62 -1.48
CA ILE A 54 -4.39 -3.09 -1.97
C ILE A 54 -4.66 -1.69 -2.52
N GLY A 55 -4.01 -0.69 -1.96
CA GLY A 55 -4.23 0.68 -2.36
C GLY A 55 -2.95 1.43 -2.63
N LYS A 56 -3.08 2.57 -3.29
CA LYS A 56 -1.95 3.42 -3.65
C LYS A 56 -2.24 4.85 -3.25
N ILE A 57 -1.23 5.52 -2.73
CA ILE A 57 -1.30 6.94 -2.38
C ILE A 57 -0.25 7.68 -3.20
N ASN A 58 -0.68 8.60 -4.05
CA ASN A 58 0.23 9.48 -4.75
C ASN A 58 0.66 10.57 -3.78
N VAL A 59 1.95 10.59 -3.42
CA VAL A 59 2.44 11.50 -2.38
C VAL A 59 2.38 12.96 -2.82
N ASP A 60 2.45 13.22 -4.11
CA ASP A 60 2.40 14.60 -4.61
C ASP A 60 0.99 15.18 -4.51
N GLU A 61 -0.02 14.31 -4.57
CA GLU A 61 -1.42 14.74 -4.48
C GLU A 61 -1.97 14.66 -3.06
N ASN A 62 -1.28 13.95 -2.17
CA ASN A 62 -1.76 13.72 -0.81
C ASN A 62 -0.63 13.95 0.19
N PRO A 63 -0.10 15.19 0.25
CA PRO A 63 1.05 15.45 1.13
C PRO A 63 0.75 15.27 2.62
N ASP A 64 -0.51 15.48 3.02
CA ASP A 64 -0.88 15.35 4.44
C ASP A 64 -0.78 13.91 4.89
N LEU A 65 -1.16 12.95 4.04
CA LEU A 65 -1.05 11.53 4.38
C LEU A 65 0.40 11.10 4.52
N SER A 66 1.26 11.57 3.62
CA SER A 66 2.69 11.26 3.69
C SER A 66 3.28 11.77 4.99
N ALA A 67 2.95 13.00 5.37
CA ALA A 67 3.42 13.59 6.62
C ALA A 67 2.87 12.84 7.82
N LYS A 68 1.59 12.50 7.79
CA LYS A 68 0.93 11.81 8.89
C LYS A 68 1.61 10.48 9.21
N PHE A 69 2.01 9.73 8.19
CA PHE A 69 2.61 8.42 8.38
C PHE A 69 4.14 8.45 8.36
N GLY A 70 4.73 9.64 8.31
CA GLY A 70 6.18 9.80 8.39
C GLY A 70 6.92 9.23 7.19
N VAL A 71 6.31 9.25 6.02
CA VAL A 71 6.92 8.72 4.81
C VAL A 71 7.94 9.72 4.30
N ARG A 72 9.22 9.32 4.27
CA ARG A 72 10.32 10.17 3.83
C ARG A 72 10.95 9.73 2.54
N SER A 73 10.77 8.48 2.18
CA SER A 73 11.31 7.95 0.93
C SER A 73 10.24 7.09 0.29
N ILE A 74 10.31 6.96 -1.04
CA ILE A 74 9.34 6.17 -1.79
C ILE A 74 10.07 5.22 -2.72
N PRO A 75 9.49 4.05 -2.99
CA PRO A 75 8.22 3.60 -2.44
C PRO A 75 8.33 3.23 -0.96
N THR A 76 7.28 3.49 -0.22
CA THR A 76 7.10 2.96 1.13
C THR A 76 5.78 2.23 1.13
N LEU A 77 5.78 1.00 1.62
CA LEU A 77 4.57 0.20 1.68
C LEU A 77 4.26 -0.07 3.14
N LEU A 78 3.03 0.24 3.53
CA LEU A 78 2.56 0.01 4.90
C LEU A 78 1.47 -1.04 4.87
N VAL A 79 1.47 -1.94 5.84
CA VAL A 79 0.40 -2.91 6.00
C VAL A 79 -0.39 -2.50 7.23
N PHE A 80 -1.69 -2.35 7.07
CA PHE A 80 -2.61 -2.01 8.14
C PHE A 80 -3.49 -3.20 8.48
N LYS A 81 -3.84 -3.32 9.74
CA LYS A 81 -4.84 -4.28 10.20
C LYS A 81 -5.59 -3.65 11.35
N GLY A 82 -6.90 -3.57 11.23
CA GLY A 82 -7.71 -2.93 12.26
C GLY A 82 -7.41 -1.46 12.45
N GLY A 83 -7.00 -0.78 11.41
CA GLY A 83 -6.69 0.65 11.45
C GLY A 83 -5.28 0.98 11.92
N GLU A 84 -4.45 -0.02 12.24
CA GLU A 84 -3.12 0.20 12.77
C GLU A 84 -2.06 -0.36 11.82
N ILE A 85 -0.89 0.28 11.80
CA ILE A 85 0.24 -0.20 11.01
C ILE A 85 0.83 -1.43 11.70
N VAL A 86 0.86 -2.55 10.99
CA VAL A 86 1.40 -3.81 11.52
C VAL A 86 2.67 -4.24 10.82
N ASP A 87 2.99 -3.67 9.66
CA ASP A 87 4.24 -3.99 8.98
C ASP A 87 4.61 -2.85 8.03
N LYS A 88 5.86 -2.83 7.58
CA LYS A 88 6.38 -1.74 6.77
C LYS A 88 7.49 -2.27 5.86
N GLN A 89 7.56 -1.72 4.65
CA GLN A 89 8.64 -2.02 3.72
C GLN A 89 9.06 -0.73 3.03
N ILE A 90 10.33 -0.36 3.15
CA ILE A 90 10.87 0.81 2.47
C ILE A 90 11.69 0.32 1.29
N GLY A 91 11.40 0.88 0.12
CA GLY A 91 12.09 0.51 -1.11
C GLY A 91 11.42 -0.63 -1.85
N ALA A 92 11.81 -0.80 -3.11
CA ALA A 92 11.27 -1.86 -3.96
C ALA A 92 11.84 -3.21 -3.54
N VAL A 93 10.97 -4.21 -3.49
CA VAL A 93 11.35 -5.58 -3.12
C VAL A 93 10.61 -6.55 -4.04
N PRO A 94 11.05 -7.81 -4.12
CA PRO A 94 10.32 -8.82 -4.89
C PRO A 94 8.92 -9.05 -4.33
N LYS A 95 8.03 -9.49 -5.22
CA LYS A 95 6.62 -9.73 -4.87
C LYS A 95 6.47 -10.64 -3.65
N GLY A 96 7.30 -11.68 -3.55
CA GLY A 96 7.20 -12.64 -2.46
C GLY A 96 7.36 -12.01 -1.07
N VAL A 97 8.18 -10.96 -0.96
CA VAL A 97 8.37 -10.27 0.31
C VAL A 97 7.07 -9.58 0.72
N LEU A 98 6.42 -8.89 -0.20
CA LEU A 98 5.16 -8.22 0.08
C LEU A 98 4.05 -9.22 0.36
N ALA A 99 4.02 -10.31 -0.41
CA ALA A 99 3.02 -11.36 -0.21
C ALA A 99 3.12 -11.95 1.19
N GLN A 100 4.34 -12.21 1.66
CA GLN A 100 4.54 -12.77 3.00
C GLN A 100 4.04 -11.82 4.09
N LYS A 101 4.34 -10.53 3.95
CA LYS A 101 3.90 -9.54 4.92
C LYS A 101 2.38 -9.47 4.99
N LEU A 102 1.75 -9.55 3.84
CA LEU A 102 0.31 -9.47 3.73
C LEU A 102 -0.35 -10.73 4.29
N GLU A 103 0.17 -11.90 3.92
CA GLU A 103 -0.37 -13.18 4.37
C GLU A 103 -0.24 -13.36 5.87
N ALA A 104 0.80 -12.80 6.47
CA ALA A 104 0.98 -12.86 7.91
C ALA A 104 -0.19 -12.20 8.66
N GLN A 105 -0.92 -11.31 8.02
CA GLN A 105 -2.03 -10.60 8.63
C GLN A 105 -3.40 -11.17 8.26
N MET A 106 -3.43 -12.25 7.49
CA MET A 106 -4.68 -12.84 7.01
C MET A 106 -5.24 -13.93 7.92
N ALA A 107 -4.49 -14.37 8.87
CA ALA A 107 -4.88 -15.48 9.74
C ALA A 107 -6.03 -15.11 10.68
#